data_29753075a5e922460773e4b9a9b88c5c
#
_entry.id   29753075a5e922460773e4b9a9b88c5c
#
_cell.length_a   1.000
_cell.length_b   1.000
_cell.length_c   1.000
_cell.angle_alpha   90.00
_cell.angle_beta   90.00
_cell.angle_gamma   90.00
#
_symmetry.space_group_name_H-M   'P 1'
#
loop_
_entity.id
_entity.type
_entity.pdbx_description
1 polymer ?
#
loop_
_entity_poly.entity_id
_entity_poly.type
_entity_poly.pdbx_seq_one_letter_code
_entity_poly.pdbx_strand_id
1 'polypeptide(L)'
;MAKRILVVDDELDMRTFITTLLETKGYKPLSAKDGIEGLETARQSKPSLIILDIMMPKESGIDMYRELKNSPKLKDIPVIVLSAISKKTFFHSQEVLDRYRGESIPEPAAYIEKPPEPEEILEAVESNLK
;
A
#
# COMPACT_ATOMS: atom_id res chain seq x y z
N MET A 1 -16.99 -7.95 -13.05
CA MET A 1 -16.42 -6.60 -13.11
C MET A 1 -14.96 -6.61 -12.65
N ALA A 2 -14.14 -5.80 -13.28
CA ALA A 2 -12.73 -5.72 -12.89
C ALA A 2 -12.59 -5.10 -11.51
N LYS A 3 -11.74 -5.69 -10.67
CA LYS A 3 -11.48 -5.14 -9.34
C LYS A 3 -10.51 -3.97 -9.43
N ARG A 4 -10.80 -2.91 -8.69
CA ARG A 4 -9.96 -1.71 -8.66
C ARG A 4 -8.87 -1.88 -7.61
N ILE A 5 -7.64 -1.58 -8.01
CA ILE A 5 -6.47 -1.64 -7.14
C ILE A 5 -5.78 -0.30 -7.17
N LEU A 6 -5.63 0.33 -6.02
CA LEU A 6 -4.95 1.62 -5.91
C LEU A 6 -3.46 1.40 -5.70
N VAL A 7 -2.64 2.05 -6.51
CA VAL A 7 -1.18 2.01 -6.40
C VAL A 7 -0.68 3.38 -5.99
N VAL A 8 -0.03 3.47 -4.83
CA VAL A 8 0.49 4.73 -4.29
C VAL A 8 2.01 4.64 -4.20
N ASP A 9 2.70 5.42 -5.01
CA ASP A 9 4.17 5.45 -5.05
C ASP A 9 4.59 6.79 -5.64
N ASP A 10 5.60 7.45 -5.08
CA ASP A 10 6.07 8.73 -5.56
C ASP A 10 6.94 8.61 -6.83
N GLU A 11 7.40 7.41 -7.16
CA GLU A 11 8.19 7.16 -8.35
C GLU A 11 7.30 6.79 -9.53
N LEU A 12 7.34 7.61 -10.59
CA LEU A 12 6.52 7.38 -11.77
C LEU A 12 6.80 6.01 -12.41
N ASP A 13 8.08 5.63 -12.51
CA ASP A 13 8.46 4.37 -13.14
C ASP A 13 7.87 3.18 -12.39
N MET A 14 7.90 3.21 -11.06
CA MET A 14 7.34 2.14 -10.24
C MET A 14 5.82 2.08 -10.38
N ARG A 15 5.14 3.24 -10.37
CA ARG A 15 3.68 3.27 -10.59
C ARG A 15 3.33 2.66 -11.95
N THR A 16 4.05 3.07 -12.98
CA THR A 16 3.82 2.57 -14.34
C THR A 16 4.05 1.07 -14.42
N PHE A 17 5.12 0.58 -13.82
CA PHE A 17 5.43 -0.85 -13.80
C PHE A 17 4.29 -1.64 -13.15
N ILE A 18 3.86 -1.22 -11.97
CA ILE A 18 2.85 -1.95 -11.21
C ILE A 18 1.47 -1.87 -11.88
N THR A 19 1.07 -0.67 -12.32
CA THR A 19 -0.24 -0.52 -12.98
C THR A 19 -0.31 -1.31 -14.27
N THR A 20 0.77 -1.30 -15.07
CA THR A 20 0.82 -2.09 -16.30
C THR A 20 0.72 -3.59 -15.99
N LEU A 21 1.45 -4.04 -14.98
CA LEU A 21 1.41 -5.43 -14.55
C LEU A 21 -0.01 -5.86 -14.14
N LEU A 22 -0.70 -5.02 -13.37
CA LEU A 22 -2.06 -5.31 -12.94
C LEU A 22 -3.04 -5.37 -14.11
N GLU A 23 -2.88 -4.48 -15.09
CA GLU A 23 -3.71 -4.48 -16.28
C GLU A 23 -3.58 -5.79 -17.07
N THR A 24 -2.39 -6.38 -17.11
CA THR A 24 -2.19 -7.64 -17.81
C THR A 24 -3.02 -8.79 -17.21
N LYS A 25 -3.44 -8.65 -15.97
CA LYS A 25 -4.24 -9.65 -15.27
C LYS A 25 -5.72 -9.28 -15.16
N GLY A 26 -6.13 -8.24 -15.87
CA GLY A 26 -7.53 -7.83 -15.91
C GLY A 26 -8.00 -6.99 -14.74
N TYR A 27 -7.09 -6.54 -13.88
CA TYR A 27 -7.43 -5.60 -12.82
C TYR A 27 -7.52 -4.18 -13.38
N LYS A 28 -8.23 -3.31 -12.65
CA LYS A 28 -8.33 -1.90 -13.01
C LYS A 28 -7.49 -1.07 -12.04
N PRO A 29 -6.28 -0.66 -12.43
CA PRO A 29 -5.44 0.11 -11.52
C PRO A 29 -5.85 1.57 -11.44
N LEU A 30 -5.72 2.13 -10.24
CA LEU A 30 -5.80 3.56 -9.98
C LEU A 30 -4.43 3.94 -9.42
N SER A 31 -3.98 5.16 -9.63
CA SER A 31 -2.67 5.56 -9.14
C SER A 31 -2.71 6.88 -8.40
N ALA A 32 -1.79 7.03 -7.44
CA ALA A 32 -1.60 8.26 -6.70
C ALA A 32 -0.11 8.44 -6.43
N LYS A 33 0.36 9.68 -6.41
CA LYS A 33 1.78 9.99 -6.28
C LYS A 33 2.25 10.23 -4.85
N ASP A 34 1.31 10.37 -3.92
CA ASP A 34 1.63 10.58 -2.49
C ASP A 34 0.45 10.12 -1.63
N GLY A 35 0.66 10.20 -0.31
CA GLY A 35 -0.34 9.74 0.64
C GLY A 35 -1.61 10.58 0.67
N ILE A 36 -1.51 11.87 0.42
CA ILE A 36 -2.68 12.76 0.41
C ILE A 36 -3.60 12.41 -0.75
N GLU A 37 -3.02 12.34 -1.95
CA GLU A 37 -3.76 11.93 -3.15
C GLU A 37 -4.28 10.51 -3.01
N GLY A 38 -3.47 9.62 -2.41
CA GLY A 38 -3.86 8.24 -2.17
C GLY A 38 -5.08 8.10 -1.27
N LEU A 39 -5.12 8.84 -0.16
CA LEU A 39 -6.26 8.83 0.75
C LEU A 39 -7.52 9.35 0.08
N GLU A 40 -7.39 10.44 -0.66
CA GLU A 40 -8.51 11.01 -1.39
C GLU A 40 -9.07 10.02 -2.39
N THR A 41 -8.20 9.39 -3.17
CA THR A 41 -8.61 8.38 -4.15
C THR A 41 -9.26 7.18 -3.47
N ALA A 42 -8.70 6.72 -2.34
CA ALA A 42 -9.28 5.61 -1.59
C ALA A 42 -10.69 5.92 -1.08
N ARG A 43 -10.89 7.14 -0.58
CA ARG A 43 -12.21 7.55 -0.09
C ARG A 43 -13.25 7.61 -1.20
N GLN A 44 -12.85 8.14 -2.36
CA GLN A 44 -13.76 8.29 -3.50
C GLN A 44 -14.06 6.97 -4.20
N SER A 45 -13.04 6.16 -4.41
CA SER A 45 -13.12 4.98 -5.26
C SER A 45 -13.36 3.68 -4.51
N LYS A 46 -13.04 3.64 -3.22
CA LYS A 46 -13.11 2.44 -2.36
C LYS A 46 -12.54 1.22 -3.09
N PRO A 47 -11.21 1.22 -3.36
CA PRO A 47 -10.61 0.12 -4.09
C PRO A 47 -10.70 -1.20 -3.31
N SER A 48 -10.57 -2.31 -4.01
CA SER A 48 -10.59 -3.63 -3.39
C SER A 48 -9.27 -3.95 -2.68
N LEU A 49 -8.20 -3.26 -3.05
CA LEU A 49 -6.87 -3.48 -2.49
C LEU A 49 -6.01 -2.25 -2.75
N ILE A 50 -5.05 -1.99 -1.86
CA ILE A 50 -4.11 -0.87 -2.01
C ILE A 50 -2.68 -1.41 -1.96
N ILE A 51 -1.85 -1.00 -2.93
CA ILE A 51 -0.40 -1.23 -2.91
C ILE A 51 0.22 0.11 -2.57
N LEU A 52 0.94 0.17 -1.46
CA LEU A 52 1.42 1.42 -0.88
C LEU A 52 2.92 1.40 -0.63
N ASP A 53 3.64 2.33 -1.27
CA ASP A 53 5.03 2.61 -0.93
C ASP A 53 5.03 3.33 0.41
N ILE A 54 5.66 2.71 1.41
CA ILE A 54 5.65 3.26 2.76
C ILE A 54 6.73 4.33 2.95
N MET A 55 7.80 4.28 2.16
CA MET A 55 8.94 5.18 2.28
C MET A 55 8.89 6.33 1.26
N MET A 56 7.88 7.16 1.36
CA MET A 56 7.74 8.35 0.54
C MET A 56 8.18 9.59 1.32
N PRO A 57 8.53 10.70 0.60
CA PRO A 57 8.92 11.94 1.28
C PRO A 57 7.88 12.42 2.28
N LYS A 58 8.34 13.04 3.37
CA LYS A 58 7.50 13.60 4.44
C LYS A 58 6.65 12.53 5.14
N GLU A 59 7.11 11.29 5.12
CA GLU A 59 6.42 10.16 5.76
C GLU A 59 4.98 9.96 5.28
N SER A 60 4.65 10.42 4.08
CA SER A 60 3.26 10.38 3.60
C SER A 60 2.71 8.96 3.47
N GLY A 61 3.57 7.97 3.21
CA GLY A 61 3.14 6.57 3.15
C GLY A 61 2.72 6.02 4.51
N ILE A 62 3.51 6.28 5.54
CA ILE A 62 3.20 5.89 6.91
C ILE A 62 1.91 6.56 7.38
N ASP A 63 1.81 7.87 7.14
CA ASP A 63 0.64 8.63 7.55
C ASP A 63 -0.63 8.12 6.86
N MET A 64 -0.53 7.83 5.56
CA MET A 64 -1.65 7.25 4.83
C MET A 64 -2.05 5.90 5.43
N TYR A 65 -1.08 5.04 5.72
CA TYR A 65 -1.35 3.72 6.29
C TYR A 65 -2.08 3.85 7.64
N ARG A 66 -1.61 4.74 8.50
CA ARG A 66 -2.25 4.97 9.81
C ARG A 66 -3.69 5.46 9.63
N GLU A 67 -3.91 6.42 8.75
CA GLU A 67 -5.25 6.94 8.50
C GLU A 67 -6.19 5.90 7.90
N LEU A 68 -5.70 5.07 6.98
CA LEU A 68 -6.49 3.97 6.45
C LEU A 68 -6.97 3.04 7.56
N LYS A 69 -6.06 2.64 8.46
CA LYS A 69 -6.38 1.69 9.52
C LYS A 69 -7.24 2.29 10.63
N ASN A 70 -7.25 3.62 10.75
CA ASN A 70 -8.10 4.31 11.71
C ASN A 70 -9.46 4.72 11.13
N SER A 71 -9.68 4.52 9.83
CA SER A 71 -10.95 4.87 9.19
C SER A 71 -11.92 3.70 9.23
N PRO A 72 -13.12 3.88 9.83
CA PRO A 72 -14.11 2.79 9.85
C PRO A 72 -14.52 2.32 8.46
N LYS A 73 -14.46 3.21 7.45
CA LYS A 73 -14.86 2.89 6.09
C LYS A 73 -13.75 2.22 5.27
N LEU A 74 -12.48 2.44 5.65
CA LEU A 74 -11.35 2.02 4.83
C LEU A 74 -10.47 0.95 5.49
N LYS A 75 -10.61 0.74 6.79
CA LYS A 75 -9.72 -0.14 7.56
C LYS A 75 -9.69 -1.58 7.07
N ASP A 76 -10.76 -2.04 6.45
CA ASP A 76 -10.86 -3.43 6.00
C ASP A 76 -10.30 -3.66 4.60
N ILE A 77 -9.91 -2.59 3.90
CA ILE A 77 -9.26 -2.73 2.61
C ILE A 77 -7.85 -3.30 2.83
N PRO A 78 -7.51 -4.44 2.23
CA PRO A 78 -6.17 -4.98 2.42
C PRO A 78 -5.11 -4.08 1.80
N VAL A 79 -4.00 -3.90 2.52
CA VAL A 79 -2.88 -3.05 2.08
C VAL A 79 -1.64 -3.91 1.94
N ILE A 80 -1.05 -3.88 0.74
CA ILE A 80 0.25 -4.47 0.48
C ILE A 80 1.28 -3.34 0.57
N VAL A 81 2.20 -3.46 1.52
CA VAL A 81 3.26 -2.46 1.68
C VAL A 81 4.44 -2.82 0.79
N LEU A 82 4.93 -1.82 0.08
CA LEU A 82 6.09 -1.94 -0.79
C LEU A 82 7.15 -0.99 -0.28
N SER A 83 8.38 -1.46 -0.05
CA SER A 83 9.40 -0.61 0.56
C SER A 83 10.82 -1.05 0.23
N ALA A 84 11.74 -0.05 0.20
CA ALA A 84 13.15 -0.31 0.02
C ALA A 84 13.83 -0.84 1.30
N ILE A 85 13.17 -0.72 2.47
CA ILE A 85 13.73 -1.28 3.71
C ILE A 85 13.16 -2.66 4.00
N SER A 86 13.89 -3.45 4.79
CA SER A 86 13.43 -4.80 5.11
C SER A 86 12.21 -4.76 6.03
N LYS A 87 11.39 -5.80 5.92
CA LYS A 87 10.23 -5.98 6.78
C LYS A 87 10.62 -5.91 8.26
N LYS A 88 11.69 -6.59 8.62
CA LYS A 88 12.17 -6.63 10.01
C LYS A 88 12.52 -5.23 10.52
N THR A 89 13.28 -4.46 9.73
CA THR A 89 13.66 -3.10 10.09
C THR A 89 12.44 -2.19 10.22
N PHE A 90 11.52 -2.29 9.28
CA PHE A 90 10.31 -1.49 9.30
C PHE A 90 9.49 -1.75 10.58
N PHE A 91 9.22 -3.01 10.88
CA PHE A 91 8.40 -3.35 12.05
C PHE A 91 9.09 -2.99 13.36
N HIS A 92 10.41 -3.16 13.45
CA HIS A 92 11.16 -2.73 14.63
C HIS A 92 11.02 -1.22 14.86
N SER A 93 11.18 -0.44 13.80
CA SER A 93 11.04 1.03 13.88
C SER A 93 9.64 1.44 14.32
N GLN A 94 8.61 0.80 13.77
CA GLN A 94 7.23 1.10 14.13
C GLN A 94 6.92 0.71 15.57
N GLU A 95 7.44 -0.42 16.03
CA GLU A 95 7.28 -0.86 17.40
C GLU A 95 7.83 0.17 18.39
N VAL A 96 9.02 0.71 18.11
CA VAL A 96 9.62 1.74 18.94
C VAL A 96 8.77 3.02 18.95
N LEU A 97 8.32 3.45 17.77
CA LEU A 97 7.49 4.64 17.64
C LEU A 97 6.13 4.45 18.33
N ASP A 98 5.54 3.27 18.21
CA ASP A 98 4.25 2.97 18.82
C ASP A 98 4.33 3.02 20.34
N ARG A 99 5.40 2.49 20.91
CA ARG A 99 5.62 2.59 22.37
C ARG A 99 5.72 4.05 22.82
N TYR A 100 6.41 4.86 22.03
CA TYR A 100 6.61 6.26 22.35
C TYR A 100 5.31 7.06 22.24
N ARG A 101 4.49 6.77 21.23
CA ARG A 101 3.24 7.49 20.97
C ARG A 101 2.02 6.89 21.66
N GLY A 102 2.14 5.69 22.19
CA GLY A 102 1.00 4.97 22.76
C GLY A 102 0.02 4.43 21.72
N GLU A 103 0.47 4.32 20.48
CA GLU A 103 -0.33 3.84 19.37
C GLU A 103 0.17 2.48 18.89
N SER A 104 -0.69 1.72 18.25
CA SER A 104 -0.34 0.45 17.63
C SER A 104 -0.80 0.43 16.18
N ILE A 105 0.09 -0.02 15.28
CA ILE A 105 -0.24 -0.15 13.87
C ILE A 105 -0.46 -1.63 13.55
N PRO A 106 -1.61 -2.00 12.97
CA PRO A 106 -1.80 -3.39 12.54
C PRO A 106 -0.86 -3.76 11.40
N GLU A 107 -0.51 -5.02 11.31
CA GLU A 107 0.34 -5.50 10.22
C GLU A 107 -0.37 -5.36 8.88
N PRO A 108 0.36 -5.03 7.79
CA PRO A 108 -0.24 -5.01 6.46
C PRO A 108 -0.55 -6.44 6.00
N ALA A 109 -1.41 -6.54 4.99
CA ALA A 109 -1.79 -7.83 4.41
C ALA A 109 -0.57 -8.55 3.81
N ALA A 110 0.36 -7.79 3.25
CA ALA A 110 1.64 -8.31 2.77
C ALA A 110 2.68 -7.21 2.79
N TYR A 111 3.95 -7.60 2.82
CA TYR A 111 5.08 -6.67 2.78
C TYR A 111 6.05 -7.16 1.71
N ILE A 112 6.32 -6.32 0.71
CA ILE A 112 7.22 -6.65 -0.39
C ILE A 112 8.39 -5.69 -0.40
N GLU A 113 9.61 -6.21 -0.40
CA GLU A 113 10.81 -5.39 -0.46
C GLU A 113 11.14 -5.03 -1.91
N LYS A 114 11.58 -3.78 -2.14
CA LYS A 114 12.02 -3.31 -3.44
C LYS A 114 13.44 -3.79 -3.72
N PRO A 115 13.80 -4.14 -4.96
CA PRO A 115 12.91 -4.14 -6.12
C PRO A 115 11.99 -5.36 -6.13
N PRO A 116 10.69 -5.17 -6.39
CA PRO A 116 9.76 -6.29 -6.36
C PRO A 116 9.85 -7.15 -7.62
N GLU A 117 9.67 -8.45 -7.46
CA GLU A 117 9.50 -9.32 -8.61
C GLU A 117 8.04 -9.28 -9.05
N PRO A 118 7.75 -9.32 -10.37
CA PRO A 118 6.37 -9.29 -10.84
C PRO A 118 5.50 -10.38 -10.20
N GLU A 119 6.03 -11.58 -10.05
CA GLU A 119 5.30 -12.70 -9.46
C GLU A 119 4.94 -12.48 -8.00
N GLU A 120 5.81 -11.80 -7.24
CA GLU A 120 5.54 -11.47 -5.85
C GLU A 120 4.32 -10.55 -5.74
N ILE A 121 4.27 -9.53 -6.59
CA ILE A 121 3.17 -8.57 -6.60
C ILE A 121 1.87 -9.28 -6.97
N LEU A 122 1.88 -10.05 -8.05
CA LEU A 122 0.68 -10.73 -8.53
C LEU A 122 0.16 -11.77 -7.54
N GLU A 123 1.06 -12.51 -6.92
CA GLU A 123 0.70 -13.50 -5.92
C GLU A 123 0.09 -12.86 -4.68
N ALA A 124 0.70 -11.78 -4.19
CA ALA A 124 0.19 -11.06 -3.03
C ALA A 124 -1.19 -10.44 -3.32
N VAL A 125 -1.38 -9.88 -4.51
CA VAL A 125 -2.66 -9.31 -4.92
C VAL A 125 -3.73 -10.41 -4.97
N GLU A 126 -3.45 -11.50 -5.67
CA GLU A 126 -4.40 -12.60 -5.82
C GLU A 126 -4.80 -13.19 -4.47
N SER A 127 -3.81 -13.42 -3.59
CA SER A 127 -4.06 -14.01 -2.28
C SER A 127 -4.94 -13.12 -1.39
N ASN A 128 -4.88 -11.82 -1.56
CA ASN A 128 -5.59 -10.88 -0.71
C ASN A 128 -6.92 -10.36 -1.29
N LEU A 129 -7.28 -10.80 -2.48
CA LEU A 129 -8.56 -10.44 -3.11
C LEU A 129 -9.63 -11.53 -2.98
N LYS A 130 -9.30 -12.61 -2.35
CA LYS A 130 -10.25 -13.71 -2.17
C LYS A 130 -11.25 -13.43 -1.08
#